data_9244a6ddd8ce79c103e750307a7a812c
#
_entry.id   9244a6ddd8ce79c103e750307a7a812c
#
_cell.length_a   1.000
_cell.length_b   1.000
_cell.length_c   1.000
_cell.angle_alpha   90.00
_cell.angle_beta   90.00
_cell.angle_gamma   90.00
#
_symmetry.space_group_name_H-M   'P 1'
#
loop_
_entity.id
_entity.type
_entity.pdbx_description
1 polymer ?
#
loop_
_entity_poly.entity_id
_entity_poly.type
_entity_poly.pdbx_seq_one_letter_code
_entity_poly.pdbx_strand_id
1 'polypeptide(L)'
;MIVIVFGLPGSGKSYFASRFAKVINAGYINSDMIRKEIFKKRVYSDEEKRTVYAKMFDQMKESTKQKTNLVLDATFHKKEIRKMFVDEMKEKGGVFFIEIQADEHTTRERLKSPRPYSEADFEVYKLIS
;
A
#
# COMPACT_ATOMS: atom_id res chain seq x y z
N MET A 1 11.11 0.52 -9.33
CA MET A 1 10.98 0.92 -7.91
C MET A 1 9.64 0.44 -7.35
N ILE A 2 9.69 -0.20 -6.21
CA ILE A 2 8.49 -0.66 -5.52
C ILE A 2 8.29 0.17 -4.27
N VAL A 3 7.10 0.73 -4.13
CA VAL A 3 6.73 1.53 -2.96
C VAL A 3 5.47 0.94 -2.34
N ILE A 4 5.52 0.68 -1.04
CA ILE A 4 4.35 0.23 -0.28
C ILE A 4 3.90 1.38 0.61
N VAL A 5 2.68 1.84 0.38
CA VAL A 5 2.04 2.86 1.22
C VAL A 5 1.07 2.14 2.14
N PHE A 6 1.25 2.29 3.44
CA PHE A 6 0.45 1.57 4.41
C PHE A 6 -0.02 2.49 5.54
N GLY A 7 -0.98 2.02 6.30
CA GLY A 7 -1.58 2.78 7.38
C GLY A 7 -3.04 2.43 7.56
N LEU A 8 -3.63 2.94 8.62
CA LEU A 8 -5.02 2.64 8.98
C LEU A 8 -6.00 3.34 8.04
N PRO A 9 -7.21 2.78 7.87
CA PRO A 9 -8.28 3.46 7.13
C PRO A 9 -8.56 4.83 7.75
N GLY A 10 -8.88 5.82 6.92
CA GLY A 10 -9.15 7.19 7.37
C GLY A 10 -7.91 8.04 7.59
N SER A 11 -6.72 7.50 7.35
CA SER A 11 -5.47 8.25 7.52
C SER A 11 -5.11 9.15 6.34
N GLY A 12 -5.81 9.01 5.22
CA GLY A 12 -5.46 9.71 3.98
C GLY A 12 -4.55 8.91 3.08
N LYS A 13 -4.36 7.65 3.39
CA LYS A 13 -3.43 6.74 2.72
C LYS A 13 -3.68 6.64 1.21
N SER A 14 -4.90 6.35 0.80
CA SER A 14 -5.19 6.15 -0.62
C SER A 14 -5.13 7.45 -1.43
N TYR A 15 -5.50 8.56 -0.81
CA TYR A 15 -5.36 9.87 -1.43
C TYR A 15 -3.89 10.17 -1.74
N PHE A 16 -3.02 9.95 -0.75
CA PHE A 16 -1.58 10.12 -0.93
C PHE A 16 -1.04 9.14 -1.97
N ALA A 17 -1.33 7.85 -1.81
CA ALA A 17 -0.74 6.79 -2.64
C ALA A 17 -1.05 6.96 -4.12
N SER A 18 -2.30 7.26 -4.46
CA SER A 18 -2.70 7.42 -5.85
C SER A 18 -2.02 8.63 -6.52
N ARG A 19 -1.85 9.72 -5.77
CA ARG A 19 -1.15 10.89 -6.29
C ARG A 19 0.34 10.69 -6.40
N PHE A 20 0.92 10.03 -5.40
CA PHE A 20 2.34 9.71 -5.41
C PHE A 20 2.69 8.83 -6.61
N ALA A 21 1.84 7.84 -6.92
CA ALA A 21 2.05 6.98 -8.07
C ALA A 21 2.12 7.80 -9.37
N LYS A 22 1.27 8.80 -9.53
CA LYS A 22 1.30 9.68 -10.69
C LYS A 22 2.59 10.48 -10.76
N VAL A 23 3.05 10.99 -9.63
CA VAL A 23 4.27 11.80 -9.56
C VAL A 23 5.50 11.00 -10.00
N ILE A 24 5.61 9.75 -9.58
CA ILE A 24 6.76 8.91 -9.93
C ILE A 24 6.52 8.05 -11.17
N ASN A 25 5.43 8.28 -11.88
CA ASN A 25 5.06 7.53 -13.08
C ASN A 25 5.02 6.03 -12.80
N ALA A 26 4.25 5.65 -11.78
CA ALA A 26 4.13 4.27 -11.33
C ALA A 26 2.71 3.75 -11.53
N GLY A 27 2.59 2.42 -11.66
CA GLY A 27 1.30 1.77 -11.52
C GLY A 27 0.81 1.91 -10.08
N TYR A 28 -0.50 1.84 -9.89
CA TYR A 28 -1.11 1.95 -8.58
C TYR A 28 -2.05 0.78 -8.35
N ILE A 29 -1.83 0.05 -7.28
CA ILE A 29 -2.66 -1.09 -6.90
C ILE A 29 -3.09 -0.94 -5.45
N ASN A 30 -4.38 -1.04 -5.23
CA ASN A 30 -5.02 -0.85 -3.93
C ASN A 30 -5.73 -2.15 -3.57
N SER A 31 -5.64 -2.57 -2.32
CA SER A 31 -6.20 -3.84 -1.87
C SER A 31 -7.71 -3.95 -2.08
N ASP A 32 -8.43 -2.84 -1.93
CA ASP A 32 -9.89 -2.84 -2.14
C ASP A 32 -10.26 -3.06 -3.61
N MET A 33 -9.45 -2.54 -4.53
CA MET A 33 -9.65 -2.77 -5.95
C MET A 33 -9.49 -4.25 -6.29
N ILE A 34 -8.49 -4.88 -5.71
CA ILE A 34 -8.26 -6.32 -5.91
C ILE A 34 -9.41 -7.13 -5.35
N ARG A 35 -9.90 -6.78 -4.16
CA ARG A 35 -11.05 -7.46 -3.56
C ARG A 35 -12.27 -7.43 -4.47
N LYS A 36 -12.55 -6.28 -5.05
CA LYS A 36 -13.69 -6.11 -5.95
C LYS A 36 -13.56 -6.98 -7.21
N GLU A 37 -12.34 -7.16 -7.70
CA GLU A 37 -12.10 -7.98 -8.88
C GLU A 37 -12.25 -9.48 -8.60
N ILE A 38 -11.80 -9.93 -7.42
CA ILE A 38 -11.71 -11.34 -7.09
C ILE A 38 -12.99 -11.86 -6.43
N PHE A 39 -13.60 -11.06 -5.56
CA PHE A 39 -14.73 -11.49 -4.73
C PHE A 39 -15.99 -10.71 -5.05
N LYS A 40 -17.07 -11.45 -5.33
CA LYS A 40 -18.39 -10.86 -5.55
C LYS A 40 -18.95 -10.28 -4.24
N LYS A 41 -18.66 -10.95 -3.12
CA LYS A 41 -19.09 -10.54 -1.79
C LYS A 41 -17.89 -10.47 -0.89
N ARG A 42 -17.62 -9.28 -0.34
CA ARG A 42 -16.46 -9.05 0.53
C ARG A 42 -16.81 -9.46 1.95
N VAL A 43 -16.04 -10.37 2.50
CA VAL A 43 -16.22 -10.88 3.85
C VAL A 43 -15.10 -10.42 4.79
N TYR A 44 -13.97 -9.99 4.23
CA TYR A 44 -12.79 -9.55 4.98
C TYR A 44 -12.22 -10.62 5.91
N SER A 45 -12.39 -11.89 5.53
CA SER A 45 -11.81 -13.01 6.26
C SER A 45 -10.29 -13.03 6.11
N ASP A 46 -9.62 -13.79 6.97
CA ASP A 46 -8.16 -13.96 6.87
C ASP A 46 -7.76 -14.62 5.55
N GLU A 47 -8.57 -15.57 5.09
CA GLU A 47 -8.33 -16.22 3.80
C GLU A 47 -8.45 -15.22 2.65
N GLU A 48 -9.45 -14.36 2.67
CA GLU A 48 -9.63 -13.32 1.67
C GLU A 48 -8.45 -12.35 1.68
N LYS A 49 -8.00 -11.93 2.86
CA LYS A 49 -6.85 -11.05 3.00
C LYS A 49 -5.59 -11.69 2.43
N ARG A 50 -5.36 -12.96 2.72
CA ARG A 50 -4.20 -13.67 2.19
C ARG A 50 -4.23 -13.73 0.66
N THR A 51 -5.40 -13.97 0.08
CA THR A 51 -5.56 -14.00 -1.38
C THR A 51 -5.24 -12.63 -1.98
N VAL A 52 -5.73 -11.56 -1.36
CA VAL A 52 -5.46 -10.19 -1.82
C VAL A 52 -3.98 -9.88 -1.79
N TYR A 53 -3.30 -10.18 -0.68
CA TYR A 53 -1.86 -9.91 -0.56
C TYR A 53 -1.03 -10.79 -1.49
N ALA A 54 -1.46 -12.03 -1.72
CA ALA A 54 -0.79 -12.90 -2.70
C ALA A 54 -0.87 -12.29 -4.11
N LYS A 55 -2.02 -11.71 -4.46
CA LYS A 55 -2.19 -11.04 -5.75
C LYS A 55 -1.31 -9.80 -5.85
N MET A 56 -1.22 -9.01 -4.78
CA MET A 56 -0.35 -7.84 -4.74
C MET A 56 1.12 -8.25 -4.87
N PHE A 57 1.50 -9.33 -4.21
CA PHE A 57 2.85 -9.88 -4.30
C PHE A 57 3.18 -10.28 -5.74
N ASP A 58 2.27 -10.96 -6.42
CA ASP A 58 2.47 -11.35 -7.81
C ASP A 58 2.62 -10.13 -8.72
N GLN A 59 1.83 -9.09 -8.49
CA GLN A 59 1.92 -7.85 -9.25
C GLN A 59 3.26 -7.16 -9.02
N MET A 60 3.77 -7.20 -7.80
CA MET A 60 5.10 -6.67 -7.49
C MET A 60 6.19 -7.41 -8.27
N LYS A 61 6.12 -8.73 -8.29
CA LYS A 61 7.09 -9.54 -9.03
C LYS A 61 7.03 -9.22 -10.52
N GLU A 62 5.85 -9.09 -11.08
CA GLU A 62 5.68 -8.78 -12.49
C GLU A 62 6.22 -7.39 -12.83
N SER A 63 5.92 -6.40 -12.01
CA SER A 63 6.44 -5.05 -12.18
C SER A 63 7.96 -5.01 -12.14
N THR A 64 8.55 -5.74 -11.19
CA THR A 64 10.00 -5.84 -11.05
C THR A 64 10.63 -6.48 -12.30
N LYS A 65 10.00 -7.53 -12.81
CA LYS A 65 10.46 -8.23 -14.01
C LYS A 65 10.42 -7.30 -15.23
N GLN A 66 9.40 -6.47 -15.34
CA GLN A 66 9.24 -5.51 -16.43
C GLN A 66 10.01 -4.21 -16.19
N LYS A 67 10.65 -4.07 -15.03
CA LYS A 67 11.41 -2.86 -14.65
C LYS A 67 10.54 -1.61 -14.64
N THR A 68 9.30 -1.74 -14.16
CA THR A 68 8.38 -0.63 -14.01
C THR A 68 8.25 -0.24 -12.54
N ASN A 69 7.76 0.97 -12.28
CA ASN A 69 7.50 1.43 -10.92
C ASN A 69 6.09 1.02 -10.49
N LEU A 70 5.93 0.66 -9.23
CA LEU A 70 4.64 0.24 -8.70
C LEU A 70 4.44 0.75 -7.29
N VAL A 71 3.25 1.30 -7.02
CA VAL A 71 2.82 1.70 -5.68
C VAL A 71 1.73 0.74 -5.22
N LEU A 72 1.96 0.09 -4.09
CA LEU A 72 1.01 -0.82 -3.46
C LEU A 72 0.41 -0.12 -2.23
N ASP A 73 -0.91 -0.12 -2.14
CA ASP A 73 -1.67 0.58 -1.11
C ASP A 73 -2.56 -0.40 -0.36
N ALA A 74 -2.26 -0.63 0.90
CA ALA A 74 -3.03 -1.49 1.79
C ALA A 74 -2.65 -1.20 3.24
N THR A 75 -3.33 -1.83 4.20
CA THR A 75 -3.00 -1.63 5.61
C THR A 75 -1.65 -2.24 5.99
N PHE A 76 -1.28 -3.38 5.44
CA PHE A 76 0.00 -4.07 5.72
C PHE A 76 0.33 -4.13 7.21
N HIS A 77 -0.67 -4.34 8.06
CA HIS A 77 -0.44 -4.27 9.50
C HIS A 77 0.32 -5.49 10.05
N LYS A 78 0.26 -6.62 9.38
CA LYS A 78 0.97 -7.83 9.83
C LYS A 78 2.43 -7.79 9.40
N LYS A 79 3.32 -7.93 10.38
CA LYS A 79 4.76 -7.93 10.16
C LYS A 79 5.21 -9.04 9.19
N GLU A 80 4.59 -10.21 9.29
CA GLU A 80 4.92 -11.36 8.45
C GLU A 80 4.66 -11.06 6.97
N ILE A 81 3.58 -10.34 6.70
CA ILE A 81 3.24 -9.97 5.32
C ILE A 81 4.27 -8.98 4.78
N ARG A 82 4.61 -7.95 5.57
CA ARG A 82 5.63 -6.97 5.15
C ARG A 82 6.97 -7.66 4.89
N LYS A 83 7.34 -8.60 5.77
CA LYS A 83 8.60 -9.34 5.63
C LYS A 83 8.66 -10.13 4.33
N MET A 84 7.55 -10.73 3.93
CA MET A 84 7.47 -11.48 2.69
C MET A 84 7.81 -10.60 1.48
N PHE A 85 7.29 -9.39 1.44
CA PHE A 85 7.56 -8.44 0.36
C PHE A 85 9.02 -7.95 0.40
N VAL A 86 9.54 -7.68 1.59
CA VAL A 86 10.93 -7.25 1.77
C VAL A 86 11.89 -8.35 1.30
N ASP A 87 11.65 -9.58 1.73
CA ASP A 87 12.54 -10.71 1.39
C ASP A 87 12.58 -10.95 -0.12
N GLU A 88 11.45 -10.82 -0.81
CA GLU A 88 11.40 -10.98 -2.27
C GLU A 88 12.25 -9.93 -2.98
N MET A 89 12.28 -8.71 -2.46
CA MET A 89 12.95 -7.59 -3.10
C MET A 89 14.38 -7.35 -2.62
N LYS A 90 14.89 -8.19 -1.73
CA LYS A 90 16.21 -8.04 -1.09
C LYS A 90 17.34 -7.75 -2.07
N GLU A 91 17.40 -8.54 -3.15
CA GLU A 91 18.46 -8.42 -4.13
C GLU A 91 18.01 -7.77 -5.43
N LYS A 92 16.86 -7.09 -5.38
CA LYS A 92 16.20 -6.52 -6.56
C LYS A 92 15.93 -5.02 -6.39
N GLY A 93 16.70 -4.34 -5.53
CA GLY A 93 16.55 -2.91 -5.31
C GLY A 93 15.80 -2.53 -4.04
N GLY A 94 15.21 -3.49 -3.34
CA GLY A 94 14.50 -3.25 -2.09
C GLY A 94 13.12 -2.63 -2.29
N VAL A 95 12.45 -2.35 -1.18
CA VAL A 95 11.12 -1.77 -1.13
C VAL A 95 11.16 -0.51 -0.29
N PHE A 96 10.55 0.56 -0.78
CA PHE A 96 10.30 1.76 0.02
C PHE A 96 8.96 1.61 0.73
N PHE A 97 8.95 1.84 2.04
CA PHE A 97 7.71 1.87 2.82
C PHE A 97 7.40 3.30 3.21
N ILE A 98 6.17 3.71 2.96
CA ILE A 98 5.67 5.01 3.40
C ILE A 98 4.49 4.75 4.33
N GLU A 99 4.65 5.08 5.60
CA GLU A 99 3.57 4.95 6.57
C GLU A 99 2.82 6.26 6.68
N ILE A 100 1.53 6.22 6.42
CA ILE A 100 0.67 7.38 6.59
C ILE A 100 0.08 7.33 7.99
N GLN A 101 0.47 8.29 8.81
CA GLN A 101 -0.01 8.42 10.19
C GLN A 101 -0.90 9.64 10.29
N ALA A 102 -1.93 9.52 11.11
CA ALA A 102 -2.78 10.65 11.42
C ALA A 102 -3.22 10.49 12.88
N ASP A 103 -3.23 11.58 13.64
CA ASP A 103 -3.76 11.52 14.98
C ASP A 103 -5.29 11.36 14.93
N GLU A 104 -5.90 11.10 16.07
CA GLU A 104 -7.33 10.86 16.15
C GLU A 104 -8.15 12.04 15.64
N HIS A 105 -7.71 13.25 15.95
CA HIS A 105 -8.40 14.44 15.49
C HIS A 105 -8.37 14.56 13.97
N THR A 106 -7.21 14.39 13.37
CA THR A 106 -7.04 14.45 11.93
C THR A 106 -7.89 13.39 11.23
N THR A 107 -7.92 12.17 11.78
CA THR A 107 -8.72 11.08 11.23
C THR A 107 -10.21 11.41 11.26
N ARG A 108 -10.71 11.95 12.35
CA ARG A 108 -12.11 12.37 12.47
C ARG A 108 -12.46 13.43 11.43
N GLU A 109 -11.59 14.41 11.26
CA GLU A 109 -11.81 15.48 10.28
C GLU A 109 -11.88 14.93 8.87
N ARG A 110 -11.04 13.96 8.54
CA ARG A 110 -11.04 13.34 7.22
C ARG A 110 -12.30 12.54 6.94
N LEU A 111 -12.84 11.90 7.95
CA LEU A 111 -14.09 11.14 7.81
C LEU A 111 -15.28 12.05 7.61
N LYS A 112 -15.22 13.31 8.09
CA LYS A 112 -16.27 14.30 7.93
C LYS A 112 -16.14 15.06 6.63
N SER A 113 -14.91 15.40 6.23
CA SER A 113 -14.63 16.28 5.11
C SER A 113 -13.26 15.92 4.54
N PRO A 114 -13.19 15.48 3.27
CA PRO A 114 -11.91 15.12 2.67
C PRO A 114 -10.90 16.25 2.76
N ARG A 115 -9.66 15.91 3.07
CA ARG A 115 -8.57 16.85 3.21
C ARG A 115 -7.37 16.41 2.41
N PRO A 116 -6.48 17.34 2.03
CA PRO A 116 -5.24 16.97 1.36
C PRO A 116 -4.38 16.05 2.23
N TYR A 117 -3.61 15.20 1.57
CA TYR A 117 -2.70 14.28 2.28
C TYR A 117 -1.67 15.00 3.14
N SER A 118 -1.35 16.26 2.81
CA SER A 118 -0.38 17.06 3.54
C SER A 118 -0.75 17.29 5.00
N GLU A 119 -1.98 16.99 5.38
CA GLU A 119 -2.42 17.08 6.77
C GLU A 119 -2.17 15.80 7.55
N ALA A 120 -1.70 14.76 6.90
CA ALA A 120 -1.33 13.51 7.57
C ALA A 120 0.17 13.50 7.85
N ASP A 121 0.53 12.97 9.01
CA ASP A 121 1.94 12.68 9.29
C ASP A 121 2.31 11.40 8.54
N PHE A 122 3.52 11.36 8.04
CA PHE A 122 4.00 10.16 7.36
C PHE A 122 5.49 9.98 7.60
N GLU A 123 5.92 8.74 7.53
CA GLU A 123 7.32 8.36 7.61
C GLU A 123 7.70 7.63 6.35
N VAL A 124 8.86 7.95 5.81
CA VAL A 124 9.40 7.31 4.61
C VAL A 124 10.70 6.62 4.95
N TYR A 125 10.79 5.33 4.64
CA TYR A 125 12.02 4.60 4.85
C TYR A 125 12.17 3.49 3.82
N LYS A 126 13.42 3.09 3.59
CA LYS A 126 13.72 2.01 2.65
C LYS A 126 14.28 0.83 3.43
N LEU A 127 13.67 -0.33 3.26
CA LEU A 127 14.19 -1.57 3.84
C LEU A 127 15.08 -2.26 2.82
N ILE A 128 16.36 -2.39 3.18
CA ILE A 128 17.37 -3.04 2.37
C ILE A 128 17.96 -4.17 3.21
N SER A 129 18.21 -5.27 2.59
CA SER A 129 18.87 -6.37 3.27
C SER A 129 20.38 -6.15 3.30
#